data_9b1dc03bda71765b813d6a4359924bb2
#
_entry.id   9b1dc03bda71765b813d6a4359924bb2
#
_cell.length_a   1.000
_cell.length_b   1.000
_cell.length_c   1.000
_cell.angle_alpha   90.00
_cell.angle_beta   90.00
_cell.angle_gamma   90.00
#
_symmetry.space_group_name_H-M   'P 1'
#
loop_
_entity.id
_entity.type
_entity.pdbx_description
1 polymer ?
#
loop_
_entity_poly.entity_id
_entity_poly.type
_entity_poly.pdbx_seq_one_letter_code
_entity_poly.pdbx_strand_id
1 'polypeptide(L)'
;MSKLWRDQPHGMYEEGWNLWDNGDMSYKLVLLRHGESEWNAKNLFTGWVDVPLSDKGRAEATHGGELLKEAGVKPDLLFTSMLRRAIMTANLALDAADRHWIPVERNWRLNERHYGALQGKNKKEIRD
;
A
#
# COMPACT_ATOMS: atom_id res chain seq x y z
N MET A 1 1.26 -7.17 5.95
CA MET A 1 -0.08 -6.95 5.38
C MET A 1 -0.65 -5.62 5.82
N SER A 2 -1.30 -4.94 4.93
CA SER A 2 -1.94 -3.67 5.25
C SER A 2 -3.17 -3.88 6.10
N LYS A 3 -3.49 -2.88 6.91
CA LYS A 3 -4.71 -2.87 7.70
C LYS A 3 -5.46 -1.59 7.43
N LEU A 4 -6.76 -1.72 7.33
CA LEU A 4 -7.68 -0.60 7.42
C LEU A 4 -8.06 -0.46 8.89
N TRP A 5 -8.07 0.74 9.40
CA TRP A 5 -8.52 0.96 10.76
C TRP A 5 -9.56 2.07 10.80
N ARG A 6 -10.39 1.99 11.82
CA ARG A 6 -11.38 3.01 12.09
C ARG A 6 -10.86 3.93 13.15
N ASP A 7 -10.88 5.20 12.89
CA ASP A 7 -10.57 6.22 13.86
C ASP A 7 -11.86 6.92 14.30
N GLN A 8 -11.87 7.39 15.53
CA GLN A 8 -13.02 8.04 16.13
C GLN A 8 -13.07 9.51 15.76
N PRO A 9 -14.21 10.03 15.42
CA PRO A 9 -15.48 9.36 15.05
C PRO A 9 -15.61 9.12 13.55
N HIS A 10 -14.64 9.53 12.76
CA HIS A 10 -14.76 9.66 11.32
C HIS A 10 -13.94 8.66 10.52
N GLY A 11 -13.36 7.68 11.16
CA GLY A 11 -12.56 6.69 10.50
C GLY A 11 -13.29 5.37 10.30
N MET A 12 -12.77 4.55 9.41
CA MET A 12 -13.20 3.17 9.23
C MET A 12 -12.01 2.26 9.39
N TYR A 13 -12.24 1.09 9.95
CA TYR A 13 -11.22 0.10 10.15
C TYR A 13 -11.60 -1.21 9.47
N GLU A 14 -10.77 -1.64 8.53
CA GLU A 14 -10.87 -2.93 7.88
C GLU A 14 -9.47 -3.39 7.47
N GLU A 15 -9.34 -4.66 7.16
CA GLU A 15 -8.08 -5.21 6.73
C GLU A 15 -7.75 -4.71 5.32
N GLY A 16 -6.52 -4.25 5.12
CA GLY A 16 -5.99 -3.89 3.81
C GLY A 16 -5.76 -2.41 3.56
N TRP A 17 -6.52 -1.52 4.18
CA TRP A 17 -6.37 -0.09 3.96
C TRP A 17 -6.85 0.72 5.17
N ASN A 18 -6.43 1.98 5.21
CA ASN A 18 -6.90 2.94 6.20
C ASN A 18 -7.74 4.00 5.49
N LEU A 19 -8.89 4.32 6.07
CA LEU A 19 -9.75 5.38 5.59
C LEU A 19 -9.94 6.40 6.71
N TRP A 20 -9.71 7.66 6.36
CA TRP A 20 -9.98 8.75 7.28
C TRP A 20 -10.91 9.75 6.61
N ASP A 21 -11.98 10.12 7.32
CA ASP A 21 -12.98 11.09 6.85
C ASP A 21 -12.96 12.25 7.82
N ASN A 22 -12.77 13.47 7.34
CA ASN A 22 -12.73 14.65 8.20
C ASN A 22 -14.09 15.34 8.35
N GLY A 23 -15.13 14.57 8.45
CA GLY A 23 -16.45 15.02 8.84
C GLY A 23 -17.19 15.79 7.77
N ASP A 24 -17.44 17.06 8.00
CA ASP A 24 -18.21 17.91 7.10
C ASP A 24 -17.52 18.18 5.77
N MET A 25 -16.22 17.99 5.73
CA MET A 25 -15.46 18.13 4.50
C MET A 25 -15.65 16.87 3.68
N SER A 26 -15.84 17.02 2.39
CA SER A 26 -16.05 15.89 1.51
C SER A 26 -14.75 15.18 1.11
N TYR A 27 -13.62 15.52 1.73
CA TYR A 27 -12.34 14.92 1.43
C TYR A 27 -12.11 13.66 2.23
N LYS A 28 -11.63 12.63 1.55
CA LYS A 28 -11.27 11.35 2.17
C LYS A 28 -9.85 10.99 1.80
N LEU A 29 -9.08 10.59 2.79
CA LEU A 29 -7.72 10.08 2.59
C LEU A 29 -7.72 8.58 2.84
N VAL A 30 -7.30 7.83 1.84
CA VAL A 30 -7.13 6.38 1.95
C VAL A 30 -5.64 6.07 1.94
N LEU A 31 -5.15 5.38 2.95
CA LEU A 31 -3.77 4.94 3.04
C LEU A 31 -3.74 3.43 2.83
N LEU A 32 -3.15 3.01 1.72
CA LEU A 32 -3.01 1.60 1.38
C LEU A 32 -1.54 1.23 1.39
N ARG A 33 -1.18 0.29 2.25
CA ARG A 33 0.17 -0.25 2.28
C ARG A 33 0.27 -1.43 1.30
N HIS A 34 1.42 -1.53 0.60
CA HIS A 34 1.65 -2.71 -0.22
C HIS A 34 1.71 -3.98 0.64
N GLY A 35 1.36 -5.09 0.03
CA GLY A 35 1.40 -6.39 0.69
C GLY A 35 2.80 -6.99 0.68
N GLU A 36 2.86 -8.32 0.79
CA GLU A 36 4.12 -9.04 0.85
C GLU A 36 4.93 -8.88 -0.44
N SER A 37 6.19 -8.47 -0.30
CA SER A 37 7.16 -8.49 -1.38
C SER A 37 7.95 -9.80 -1.35
N GLU A 38 8.68 -10.10 -2.42
CA GLU A 38 9.54 -11.30 -2.46
C GLU A 38 10.57 -11.29 -1.33
N TRP A 39 11.12 -10.11 -0.99
CA TRP A 39 12.09 -9.99 0.10
C TRP A 39 11.43 -10.02 1.48
N ASN A 40 10.18 -9.57 1.62
CA ASN A 40 9.43 -9.78 2.86
C ASN A 40 9.23 -11.28 3.12
N ALA A 41 8.92 -12.04 2.09
CA ALA A 41 8.79 -13.48 2.19
C ALA A 41 10.10 -14.16 2.63
N LYS A 42 11.24 -13.59 2.26
CA LYS A 42 12.57 -14.07 2.65
C LYS A 42 13.11 -13.41 3.92
N ASN A 43 12.32 -12.55 4.57
CA ASN A 43 12.70 -11.79 5.77
C ASN A 43 13.94 -10.92 5.60
N LEU A 44 14.07 -10.24 4.47
CA LEU A 44 15.19 -9.36 4.15
C LEU A 44 14.81 -7.88 4.30
N PHE A 45 15.78 -7.05 4.68
CA PHE A 45 15.61 -5.60 4.64
C PHE A 45 15.51 -5.14 3.19
N THR A 46 14.47 -4.41 2.85
CA THR A 46 14.20 -4.00 1.47
C THR A 46 14.60 -2.54 1.20
N GLY A 47 13.96 -1.61 1.88
CA GLY A 47 14.22 -0.18 1.67
C GLY A 47 13.96 0.24 0.23
N TRP A 48 14.99 0.79 -0.43
CA TRP A 48 14.89 1.26 -1.81
C TRP A 48 15.23 0.21 -2.86
N VAL A 49 15.60 -1.00 -2.46
CA VAL A 49 15.78 -2.09 -3.42
C VAL A 49 14.44 -2.36 -4.09
N ASP A 50 14.41 -2.34 -5.40
CA ASP A 50 13.18 -2.36 -6.19
C ASP A 50 12.69 -3.78 -6.46
N VAL A 51 12.31 -4.48 -5.39
CA VAL A 51 11.81 -5.85 -5.49
C VAL A 51 10.31 -5.87 -5.77
N PRO A 52 9.84 -6.86 -6.54
CA PRO A 52 8.41 -6.98 -6.84
C PRO A 52 7.62 -7.53 -5.66
N LEU A 53 6.32 -7.46 -5.78
CA LEU A 53 5.41 -8.16 -4.88
C LEU A 53 5.53 -9.67 -5.10
N SER A 54 5.35 -10.43 -4.02
CA SER A 54 5.11 -11.87 -4.13
C SER A 54 3.70 -12.11 -4.68
N ASP A 55 3.39 -13.36 -5.04
CA ASP A 55 2.03 -13.71 -5.47
C ASP A 55 1.00 -13.39 -4.39
N LYS A 56 1.36 -13.63 -3.13
CA LYS A 56 0.52 -13.25 -2.00
C LYS A 56 0.30 -11.75 -1.93
N GLY A 57 1.35 -10.96 -2.12
CA GLY A 57 1.26 -9.50 -2.14
C GLY A 57 0.37 -8.97 -3.26
N ARG A 58 0.40 -9.60 -4.43
CA ARG A 58 -0.49 -9.26 -5.54
C ARG A 58 -1.95 -9.54 -5.19
N ALA A 59 -2.23 -10.67 -4.58
CA ALA A 59 -3.58 -11.02 -4.13
C ALA A 59 -4.07 -10.05 -3.07
N GLU A 60 -3.21 -9.64 -2.15
CA GLU A 60 -3.54 -8.66 -1.12
C GLU A 60 -3.89 -7.29 -1.73
N ALA A 61 -3.15 -6.85 -2.74
CA ALA A 61 -3.41 -5.58 -3.42
C ALA A 61 -4.78 -5.60 -4.13
N THR A 62 -5.08 -6.68 -4.81
CA THR A 62 -6.38 -6.88 -5.47
C THR A 62 -7.50 -6.87 -4.43
N HIS A 63 -7.32 -7.57 -3.32
CA HIS A 63 -8.29 -7.59 -2.24
C HIS A 63 -8.51 -6.20 -1.63
N GLY A 64 -7.45 -5.40 -1.48
CA GLY A 64 -7.56 -4.02 -1.03
C GLY A 64 -8.45 -3.18 -1.94
N GLY A 65 -8.31 -3.35 -3.25
CA GLY A 65 -9.18 -2.68 -4.22
C GLY A 65 -10.63 -3.13 -4.14
N GLU A 66 -10.85 -4.43 -3.94
CA GLU A 66 -12.19 -4.98 -3.75
C GLU A 66 -12.87 -4.39 -2.51
N LEU A 67 -12.12 -4.24 -1.42
CA LEU A 67 -12.63 -3.62 -0.19
C LEU A 67 -13.03 -2.17 -0.43
N LEU A 68 -12.25 -1.41 -1.18
CA LEU A 68 -12.59 -0.04 -1.54
C LEU A 68 -13.90 0.03 -2.30
N LYS A 69 -14.06 -0.88 -3.26
CA LYS A 69 -15.27 -0.94 -4.08
C LYS A 69 -16.49 -1.29 -3.22
N GLU A 70 -16.38 -2.28 -2.35
CA GLU A 70 -17.46 -2.69 -1.45
C GLU A 70 -17.86 -1.57 -0.50
N ALA A 71 -16.88 -0.80 -0.01
CA ALA A 71 -17.13 0.32 0.87
C ALA A 71 -17.69 1.56 0.16
N GLY A 72 -17.81 1.52 -1.16
CA GLY A 72 -18.29 2.65 -1.95
C GLY A 72 -17.30 3.80 -2.02
N VAL A 73 -16.02 3.54 -1.74
CA VAL A 73 -14.96 4.55 -1.80
C VAL A 73 -14.47 4.66 -3.22
N LYS A 74 -14.57 5.85 -3.79
CA LYS A 74 -14.19 6.15 -5.19
C LYS A 74 -13.07 7.18 -5.21
N PRO A 75 -11.81 6.75 -5.16
CA PRO A 75 -10.71 7.70 -5.19
C PRO A 75 -10.68 8.45 -6.53
N ASP A 76 -10.31 9.73 -6.47
CA ASP A 76 -10.21 10.59 -7.64
C ASP A 76 -8.77 10.84 -8.05
N LEU A 77 -7.84 10.58 -7.17
CA LEU A 77 -6.41 10.82 -7.37
C LEU A 77 -5.62 9.82 -6.52
N LEU A 78 -4.55 9.29 -7.07
CA LEU A 78 -3.68 8.36 -6.37
C LEU A 78 -2.25 8.90 -6.36
N PHE A 79 -1.61 8.82 -5.19
CA PHE A 79 -0.19 9.09 -5.04
C PHE A 79 0.52 7.79 -4.68
N THR A 80 1.65 7.53 -5.33
CA THR A 80 2.46 6.35 -5.03
C THR A 80 3.95 6.69 -5.10
N SER A 81 4.77 5.81 -4.53
CA SER A 81 6.22 5.95 -4.64
C SER A 81 6.72 5.51 -6.01
N MET A 82 8.03 5.56 -6.19
CA MET A 82 8.67 5.08 -7.42
C MET A 82 9.06 3.60 -7.37
N LEU A 83 8.80 2.91 -6.25
CA LEU A 83 9.13 1.50 -6.10
C LEU A 83 8.07 0.64 -6.78
N ARG A 84 8.53 -0.38 -7.52
CA ARG A 84 7.62 -1.22 -8.31
C ARG A 84 6.58 -1.94 -7.45
N ARG A 85 6.91 -2.34 -6.22
CA ARG A 85 5.94 -2.97 -5.32
C ARG A 85 4.79 -2.03 -4.96
N ALA A 86 5.06 -0.74 -4.80
CA ALA A 86 4.02 0.26 -4.53
C ALA A 86 3.22 0.59 -5.78
N ILE A 87 3.89 0.75 -6.92
CA ILE A 87 3.24 1.00 -8.20
C ILE A 87 2.32 -0.15 -8.57
N MET A 88 2.77 -1.38 -8.42
CA MET A 88 1.96 -2.56 -8.72
C MET A 88 0.77 -2.69 -7.77
N THR A 89 0.96 -2.40 -6.48
CA THR A 89 -0.14 -2.38 -5.52
C THR A 89 -1.21 -1.38 -5.95
N ALA A 90 -0.80 -0.18 -6.34
CA ALA A 90 -1.73 0.84 -6.83
C ALA A 90 -2.48 0.37 -8.07
N ASN A 91 -1.78 -0.19 -9.05
CA ASN A 91 -2.40 -0.67 -10.29
C ASN A 91 -3.43 -1.77 -10.02
N LEU A 92 -3.07 -2.76 -9.21
CA LEU A 92 -3.97 -3.88 -8.89
C LEU A 92 -5.17 -3.41 -8.08
N ALA A 93 -4.97 -2.51 -7.12
CA ALA A 93 -6.05 -1.98 -6.31
C ALA A 93 -7.01 -1.13 -7.14
N LEU A 94 -6.49 -0.27 -8.01
CA LEU A 94 -7.33 0.57 -8.87
C LEU A 94 -8.12 -0.28 -9.87
N ASP A 95 -7.50 -1.32 -10.42
CA ASP A 95 -8.18 -2.22 -11.34
C ASP A 95 -9.34 -2.93 -10.62
N ALA A 96 -9.09 -3.49 -9.44
CA ALA A 96 -10.12 -4.18 -8.66
C ALA A 96 -11.23 -3.23 -8.20
N ALA A 97 -10.91 -1.96 -7.99
CA ALA A 97 -11.89 -0.94 -7.58
C ALA A 97 -12.61 -0.29 -8.77
N ASP A 98 -12.30 -0.68 -10.01
CA ASP A 98 -12.80 -0.08 -11.24
C ASP A 98 -12.48 1.42 -11.35
N ARG A 99 -11.29 1.80 -10.87
CA ARG A 99 -10.83 3.20 -10.87
C ARG A 99 -9.48 3.37 -11.56
N HIS A 100 -9.08 2.46 -12.43
CA HIS A 100 -7.76 2.46 -13.08
C HIS A 100 -7.50 3.68 -13.98
N TRP A 101 -8.54 4.42 -14.31
CA TRP A 101 -8.46 5.58 -15.20
C TRP A 101 -8.16 6.90 -14.49
N ILE A 102 -8.11 6.94 -13.15
CA ILE A 102 -7.85 8.17 -12.42
C ILE A 102 -6.39 8.61 -12.54
N PRO A 103 -6.07 9.92 -12.33
CA PRO A 103 -4.70 10.38 -12.34
C PRO A 103 -3.86 9.73 -11.25
N VAL A 104 -2.62 9.39 -11.60
CA VAL A 104 -1.65 8.79 -10.67
C VAL A 104 -0.39 9.64 -10.67
N GLU A 105 0.02 10.10 -9.50
CA GLU A 105 1.30 10.79 -9.30
C GLU A 105 2.28 9.89 -8.60
N ARG A 106 3.49 9.74 -9.18
CA ARG A 106 4.59 8.97 -8.61
C ARG A 106 5.65 9.93 -8.12
N ASN A 107 6.12 9.70 -6.88
CA ASN A 107 7.13 10.56 -6.30
C ASN A 107 8.05 9.73 -5.40
N TRP A 108 9.38 9.88 -5.60
CA TRP A 108 10.37 9.17 -4.80
C TRP A 108 10.30 9.51 -3.31
N ARG A 109 9.75 10.69 -2.97
CA ARG A 109 9.58 11.10 -1.56
C ARG A 109 8.62 10.21 -0.80
N LEU A 110 7.80 9.43 -1.51
CA LEU A 110 6.90 8.45 -0.90
C LEU A 110 7.55 7.07 -0.79
N ASN A 111 8.80 6.91 -1.21
CA ASN A 111 9.52 5.66 -1.08
C ASN A 111 9.68 5.30 0.40
N GLU A 112 9.77 3.99 0.65
CA GLU A 112 10.15 3.48 1.95
C GLU A 112 11.52 4.02 2.36
N ARG A 113 11.79 4.05 3.66
CA ARG A 113 13.10 4.50 4.17
C ARG A 113 14.24 3.67 3.57
N HIS A 114 15.38 4.31 3.38
CA HIS A 114 16.57 3.64 2.91
C HIS A 114 17.29 2.98 4.09
N TYR A 115 17.62 1.71 3.94
CA TYR A 115 18.29 0.94 5.00
C TYR A 115 19.82 0.90 4.88
N GLY A 116 20.38 1.52 3.84
CA GLY A 116 21.82 1.57 3.66
C GLY A 116 22.43 0.17 3.52
N ALA A 117 23.47 -0.09 4.29
CA ALA A 117 24.19 -1.36 4.24
C ALA A 117 23.36 -2.57 4.69
N LEU A 118 22.21 -2.36 5.33
CA LEU A 118 21.32 -3.46 5.75
C LEU A 118 20.48 -4.02 4.61
N GLN A 119 20.36 -3.30 3.50
CA GLN A 119 19.56 -3.78 2.37
C GLN A 119 20.07 -5.12 1.86
N GLY A 120 19.15 -6.06 1.70
CA GLY A 120 19.47 -7.43 1.28
C GLY A 120 19.91 -8.36 2.40
N LYS A 121 20.03 -7.87 3.62
CA LYS A 121 20.41 -8.69 4.76
C LYS A 121 19.19 -9.25 5.48
N ASN A 122 19.36 -10.42 6.08
CA ASN A 122 18.28 -11.08 6.82
C ASN A 122 18.05 -10.36 8.16
N LYS A 123 16.79 -10.02 8.43
CA LYS A 123 16.42 -9.27 9.63
C LYS A 123 16.74 -10.02 10.92
N LYS A 124 16.56 -11.34 10.91
CA LYS A 124 16.83 -12.17 12.08
C LYS A 124 18.34 -12.25 12.37
N GLU A 125 19.14 -12.42 11.33
CA GLU A 125 20.60 -12.51 11.46
C GLU A 125 21.21 -11.22 11.98
N ILE A 126 20.68 -10.07 11.54
CA ILE A 126 21.17 -8.77 12.02
C ILE A 126 20.79 -8.53 13.48
N ARG A 127 19.64 -9.03 13.91
CA ARG A 127 19.19 -8.88 15.29
C ARG A 127 19.99 -9.74 16.27
N ASP A 128 20.34 -10.91 15.85
CA ASP A 128 21.14 -11.84 16.65
C ASP A 128 22.63 -11.46 16.62
#